data_aaf735b480a1cd6ea97d84ad7e65af34
#
_entry.id   aaf735b480a1cd6ea97d84ad7e65af34
#
_cell.length_a   1.000
_cell.length_b   1.000
_cell.length_c   1.000
_cell.angle_alpha   90.00
_cell.angle_beta   90.00
_cell.angle_gamma   90.00
#
_symmetry.space_group_name_H-M   'P 1'
#
loop_
_entity.id
_entity.type
_entity.pdbx_description
1 polymer ?
#
loop_
_entity_poly.entity_id
_entity_poly.type
_entity_poly.pdbx_seq_one_letter_code
_entity_poly.pdbx_strand_id
1 'polypeptide(L)'
;MIGVVSNPRAGKTIGYPARINRLKQILGPHGFFREAQTLDEMRDIAEEFRKRGIGVLAIHGGDGTLHHALSAFIPVYGGTDLPPVALLRGGTMNTIARCLGIRGLSETILKRVVSTVGRQGLFEVVRTNTLKVNDRYGFIFGLGFPVSLLKAYYKDQSRGRLKTIGVLLEILFSMIQRGAAYNDFFHPFQADIWVEGERLPGRSYTAFLGATVKEVGLGFKPTRRAAAREGYFQCLCTDMSPERMGLNALRVLLGMELTGERLIDRLASRSVIALERPSDMQIDGEIFKNQTEIRLSAGPTISFMRPKA
;
A
#
# COMPACT_ATOMS: atom_id res chain seq x y z
N MET A 1 18.39 -9.35 17.78
CA MET A 1 18.97 -8.25 16.99
C MET A 1 17.91 -7.60 16.13
N ILE A 2 17.97 -6.29 15.88
CA ILE A 2 17.04 -5.54 15.03
C ILE A 2 17.73 -5.25 13.69
N GLY A 3 17.07 -5.59 12.58
CA GLY A 3 17.49 -5.16 11.25
C GLY A 3 16.71 -3.92 10.83
N VAL A 4 17.36 -2.78 10.63
CA VAL A 4 16.71 -1.56 10.12
C VAL A 4 17.07 -1.39 8.65
N VAL A 5 16.06 -1.30 7.78
CA VAL A 5 16.23 -0.95 6.38
C VAL A 5 15.57 0.40 6.09
N SER A 6 16.27 1.27 5.36
CA SER A 6 15.83 2.62 5.01
C SER A 6 16.01 2.88 3.52
N ASN A 7 15.06 3.58 2.90
CA ASN A 7 15.25 4.08 1.55
C ASN A 7 15.57 5.58 1.59
N PRO A 8 16.81 5.98 1.23
CA PRO A 8 17.22 7.38 1.26
C PRO A 8 16.44 8.27 0.27
N ARG A 9 15.82 7.68 -0.76
CA ARG A 9 14.95 8.42 -1.71
C ARG A 9 13.54 8.65 -1.18
N ALA A 10 13.09 7.92 -0.15
CA ALA A 10 11.74 8.03 0.40
C ALA A 10 11.49 9.33 1.18
N GLY A 11 12.51 10.10 1.46
CA GLY A 11 12.41 11.33 2.23
C GLY A 11 13.11 12.50 1.58
N LYS A 12 12.53 13.12 0.56
CA LYS A 12 12.95 14.45 0.08
C LYS A 12 12.75 15.56 1.15
N THR A 13 12.66 15.19 2.42
CA THR A 13 12.40 16.11 3.52
C THR A 13 13.71 16.72 3.99
N ILE A 14 13.73 18.04 4.08
CA ILE A 14 14.80 18.80 4.76
C ILE A 14 15.09 18.13 6.12
N GLY A 15 16.35 17.76 6.37
CA GLY A 15 16.77 17.09 7.62
C GLY A 15 16.84 15.55 7.58
N TYR A 16 16.69 14.91 6.40
CA TYR A 16 16.83 13.45 6.25
C TYR A 16 18.15 12.91 6.84
N PRO A 17 19.36 13.46 6.53
CA PRO A 17 20.60 12.93 7.09
C PRO A 17 20.66 13.00 8.63
N ALA A 18 20.17 14.08 9.22
CA ALA A 18 20.16 14.24 10.68
C ALA A 18 19.21 13.22 11.35
N ARG A 19 18.09 12.89 10.70
CA ARG A 19 17.16 11.86 11.18
C ARG A 19 17.78 10.46 11.11
N ILE A 20 18.43 10.12 10.00
CA ILE A 20 19.12 8.83 9.85
C ILE A 20 20.21 8.68 10.92
N ASN A 21 21.02 9.69 11.17
CA ASN A 21 22.03 9.66 12.22
C ASN A 21 21.42 9.42 13.60
N ARG A 22 20.29 10.08 13.91
CA ARG A 22 19.55 9.83 15.15
C ARG A 22 19.03 8.40 15.25
N LEU A 23 18.50 7.84 14.17
CA LEU A 23 18.04 6.45 14.15
C LEU A 23 19.20 5.48 14.35
N LYS A 24 20.36 5.71 13.71
CA LYS A 24 21.58 4.91 13.92
C LYS A 24 22.06 4.99 15.38
N GLN A 25 22.03 6.17 16.00
CA GLN A 25 22.38 6.35 17.42
C GLN A 25 21.40 5.62 18.35
N ILE A 26 20.09 5.70 18.10
CA ILE A 26 19.08 5.00 18.88
C ILE A 26 19.25 3.48 18.77
N LEU A 27 19.52 2.97 17.57
CA LEU A 27 19.75 1.56 17.34
C LEU A 27 20.98 1.05 18.07
N GLY A 28 22.09 1.80 18.03
CA GLY A 28 23.35 1.47 18.70
C GLY A 28 23.79 0.01 18.45
N PRO A 29 24.20 -0.71 19.52
CA PRO A 29 24.66 -2.10 19.41
C PRO A 29 23.52 -3.13 19.26
N HIS A 30 22.25 -2.69 19.27
CA HIS A 30 21.09 -3.58 19.27
C HIS A 30 20.72 -4.13 17.89
N GLY A 31 21.40 -3.67 16.80
CA GLY A 31 21.06 -4.13 15.47
C GLY A 31 21.92 -3.57 14.34
N PHE A 32 21.45 -3.78 13.14
CA PHE A 32 22.09 -3.38 11.88
C PHE A 32 21.24 -2.35 11.16
N PHE A 33 21.85 -1.28 10.68
CA PHE A 33 21.19 -0.27 9.85
C PHE A 33 21.74 -0.36 8.43
N ARG A 34 20.84 -0.53 7.44
CA ARG A 34 21.17 -0.58 6.02
C ARG A 34 20.29 0.38 5.23
N GLU A 35 20.84 0.90 4.16
CA GLU A 35 20.14 1.77 3.22
C GLU A 35 20.09 1.06 1.86
N ALA A 36 18.93 1.08 1.20
CA ALA A 36 18.73 0.54 -0.13
C ALA A 36 17.96 1.52 -1.00
N GLN A 37 18.36 1.66 -2.26
CA GLN A 37 17.72 2.50 -3.27
C GLN A 37 17.03 1.67 -4.35
N THR A 38 17.46 0.43 -4.54
CA THR A 38 16.96 -0.52 -5.54
C THR A 38 16.36 -1.77 -4.89
N LEU A 39 15.58 -2.52 -5.66
CA LEU A 39 15.01 -3.77 -5.19
C LEU A 39 16.10 -4.83 -4.98
N ASP A 40 17.15 -4.82 -5.80
CA ASP A 40 18.24 -5.80 -5.69
C ASP A 40 19.08 -5.54 -4.44
N GLU A 41 19.44 -4.28 -4.16
CA GLU A 41 20.06 -3.92 -2.88
C GLU A 41 19.20 -4.33 -1.68
N MET A 42 17.87 -4.21 -1.80
CA MET A 42 16.93 -4.62 -0.75
C MET A 42 16.94 -6.14 -0.56
N ARG A 43 17.12 -6.94 -1.64
CA ARG A 43 17.26 -8.41 -1.59
C ARG A 43 18.57 -8.82 -0.92
N ASP A 44 19.69 -8.16 -1.26
CA ASP A 44 20.99 -8.42 -0.63
C ASP A 44 20.92 -8.18 0.87
N ILE A 45 20.26 -7.08 1.29
CA ILE A 45 20.03 -6.78 2.71
C ILE A 45 19.12 -7.84 3.35
N ALA A 46 18.11 -8.32 2.66
CA ALA A 46 17.23 -9.36 3.20
C ALA A 46 18.01 -10.66 3.44
N GLU A 47 18.89 -11.05 2.53
CA GLU A 47 19.77 -12.20 2.71
C GLU A 47 20.77 -12.01 3.86
N GLU A 48 21.39 -10.82 3.96
CA GLU A 48 22.26 -10.48 5.08
C GLU A 48 21.50 -10.62 6.41
N PHE A 49 20.33 -10.04 6.52
CA PHE A 49 19.54 -10.04 7.74
C PHE A 49 19.06 -11.44 8.11
N ARG A 50 18.68 -12.27 7.12
CA ARG A 50 18.35 -13.68 7.33
C ARG A 50 19.56 -14.46 7.88
N LYS A 51 20.72 -14.33 7.27
CA LYS A 51 21.96 -14.97 7.74
C LYS A 51 22.36 -14.57 9.18
N ARG A 52 22.07 -13.33 9.54
CA ARG A 52 22.34 -12.78 10.88
C ARG A 52 21.27 -13.13 11.92
N GLY A 53 20.15 -13.71 11.53
CA GLY A 53 19.07 -14.11 12.42
C GLY A 53 18.45 -12.92 13.15
N ILE A 54 18.06 -11.85 12.44
CA ILE A 54 17.36 -10.73 13.08
C ILE A 54 16.04 -11.18 13.68
N GLY A 55 15.68 -10.67 14.85
CA GLY A 55 14.41 -10.96 15.50
C GLY A 55 13.31 -9.91 15.24
N VAL A 56 13.67 -8.76 14.66
CA VAL A 56 12.74 -7.68 14.27
C VAL A 56 13.25 -7.05 12.99
N LEU A 57 12.36 -6.86 12.01
CA LEU A 57 12.60 -6.06 10.81
C LEU A 57 11.98 -4.67 10.97
N ALA A 58 12.79 -3.63 11.08
CA ALA A 58 12.31 -2.25 11.14
C ALA A 58 12.45 -1.58 9.77
N ILE A 59 11.36 -1.05 9.22
CA ILE A 59 11.32 -0.41 7.89
C ILE A 59 11.13 1.09 8.07
N HIS A 60 12.15 1.88 7.68
CA HIS A 60 12.11 3.33 7.69
C HIS A 60 11.84 3.88 6.29
N GLY A 61 10.65 4.40 6.09
CA GLY A 61 10.20 4.96 4.82
C GLY A 61 8.69 5.15 4.78
N GLY A 62 8.16 5.34 3.59
CA GLY A 62 6.72 5.40 3.31
C GLY A 62 6.17 4.07 2.79
N ASP A 63 4.94 4.13 2.23
CA ASP A 63 4.24 2.95 1.69
C ASP A 63 5.03 2.28 0.55
N GLY A 64 5.67 3.05 -0.35
CA GLY A 64 6.54 2.50 -1.40
C GLY A 64 7.78 1.79 -0.84
N THR A 65 8.43 2.33 0.21
CA THR A 65 9.54 1.63 0.86
C THR A 65 9.09 0.31 1.50
N LEU A 66 7.91 0.29 2.11
CA LEU A 66 7.31 -0.92 2.65
C LEU A 66 7.04 -1.94 1.54
N HIS A 67 6.44 -1.51 0.42
CA HIS A 67 6.21 -2.34 -0.76
C HIS A 67 7.50 -3.01 -1.27
N HIS A 68 8.57 -2.23 -1.48
CA HIS A 68 9.86 -2.76 -1.94
C HIS A 68 10.50 -3.70 -0.90
N ALA A 69 10.45 -3.35 0.38
CA ALA A 69 10.97 -4.20 1.43
C ALA A 69 10.22 -5.55 1.47
N LEU A 70 8.90 -5.56 1.46
CA LEU A 70 8.14 -6.80 1.47
C LEU A 70 8.38 -7.62 0.20
N SER A 71 8.48 -6.99 -0.97
CA SER A 71 8.76 -7.67 -2.24
C SER A 71 10.16 -8.30 -2.29
N ALA A 72 11.11 -7.80 -1.49
CA ALA A 72 12.44 -8.38 -1.34
C ALA A 72 12.51 -9.43 -0.22
N PHE A 73 11.96 -9.09 0.95
CA PHE A 73 12.12 -9.91 2.17
C PHE A 73 11.24 -11.16 2.16
N ILE A 74 10.00 -11.08 1.69
CA ILE A 74 9.07 -12.21 1.70
C ILE A 74 9.64 -13.43 0.94
N PRO A 75 10.14 -13.30 -0.31
CA PRO A 75 10.74 -14.42 -1.02
C PRO A 75 11.99 -14.98 -0.31
N VAL A 76 12.87 -14.11 0.20
CA VAL A 76 14.09 -14.53 0.90
C VAL A 76 13.79 -15.32 2.16
N TYR A 77 12.74 -14.94 2.91
CA TYR A 77 12.33 -15.61 4.15
C TYR A 77 11.31 -16.75 3.94
N GLY A 78 11.02 -17.14 2.69
CA GLY A 78 10.11 -18.24 2.42
C GLY A 78 8.63 -17.97 2.74
N GLY A 79 8.25 -16.71 2.88
CA GLY A 79 6.85 -16.28 3.06
C GLY A 79 6.33 -16.26 4.50
N THR A 80 6.64 -17.26 5.32
CA THR A 80 6.10 -17.39 6.69
C THR A 80 7.07 -17.02 7.80
N ASP A 81 8.37 -17.03 7.51
CA ASP A 81 9.44 -16.88 8.51
C ASP A 81 9.92 -15.44 8.69
N LEU A 82 9.21 -14.48 8.10
CA LEU A 82 9.55 -13.07 8.23
C LEU A 82 9.41 -12.63 9.70
N PRO A 83 10.45 -12.05 10.31
CA PRO A 83 10.34 -11.57 11.69
C PRO A 83 9.31 -10.44 11.79
N PRO A 84 8.77 -10.18 13.00
CA PRO A 84 7.83 -9.09 13.20
C PRO A 84 8.35 -7.77 12.64
N VAL A 85 7.47 -7.03 11.93
CA VAL A 85 7.81 -5.81 11.21
C VAL A 85 7.44 -4.57 12.04
N ALA A 86 8.40 -3.67 12.24
CA ALA A 86 8.18 -2.37 12.86
C ALA A 86 8.22 -1.26 11.78
N LEU A 87 7.12 -0.52 11.59
CA LEU A 87 7.04 0.58 10.63
C LEU A 87 7.49 1.90 11.27
N LEU A 88 8.61 2.46 10.81
CA LEU A 88 9.21 3.69 11.35
C LEU A 88 8.72 4.98 10.65
N ARG A 89 7.63 4.93 9.88
CA ARG A 89 6.87 6.06 9.34
C ARG A 89 7.70 7.23 8.79
N GLY A 90 8.63 6.97 7.88
CA GLY A 90 9.47 7.99 7.24
C GLY A 90 8.85 8.67 6.01
N GLY A 91 7.70 8.21 5.53
CA GLY A 91 7.02 8.73 4.33
C GLY A 91 6.00 9.83 4.61
N THR A 92 5.44 10.40 3.55
CA THR A 92 4.45 11.48 3.61
C THR A 92 3.06 10.98 4.03
N MET A 93 2.57 9.89 3.46
CA MET A 93 1.20 9.39 3.71
C MET A 93 1.16 8.35 4.81
N ASN A 94 2.05 7.37 4.78
CA ASN A 94 2.10 6.25 5.72
C ASN A 94 0.72 5.59 5.90
N THR A 95 0.05 5.31 4.78
CA THR A 95 -1.32 4.78 4.74
C THR A 95 -1.43 3.46 5.47
N ILE A 96 -0.51 2.53 5.19
CA ILE A 96 -0.52 1.21 5.82
C ILE A 96 -0.29 1.32 7.32
N ALA A 97 0.69 2.13 7.76
CA ALA A 97 0.91 2.34 9.19
C ALA A 97 -0.33 2.92 9.90
N ARG A 98 -1.07 3.84 9.25
CA ARG A 98 -2.35 4.36 9.78
C ARG A 98 -3.42 3.28 9.86
N CYS A 99 -3.58 2.48 8.82
CA CYS A 99 -4.53 1.35 8.79
C CYS A 99 -4.29 0.37 9.95
N LEU A 100 -3.02 0.15 10.29
CA LEU A 100 -2.61 -0.74 11.39
C LEU A 100 -2.63 -0.05 12.76
N GLY A 101 -3.03 1.22 12.84
CA GLY A 101 -3.06 1.99 14.09
C GLY A 101 -1.67 2.35 14.64
N ILE A 102 -0.61 2.25 13.81
CA ILE A 102 0.75 2.60 14.20
C ILE A 102 0.92 4.12 14.17
N ARG A 103 1.19 4.73 15.32
CA ARG A 103 1.34 6.18 15.52
C ARG A 103 2.70 6.51 16.10
N GLY A 104 3.11 7.77 15.97
CA GLY A 104 4.37 8.28 16.55
C GLY A 104 5.41 8.64 15.48
N LEU A 105 6.50 9.24 15.94
CA LEU A 105 7.66 9.58 15.13
C LEU A 105 8.57 8.36 14.98
N SER A 106 9.35 8.32 13.90
CA SER A 106 10.30 7.22 13.63
C SER A 106 11.19 6.93 14.82
N GLU A 107 11.75 7.97 15.42
CA GLU A 107 12.66 7.89 16.55
C GLU A 107 11.99 7.31 17.81
N THR A 108 10.74 7.74 18.07
CA THR A 108 9.97 7.26 19.22
C THR A 108 9.63 5.78 19.06
N ILE A 109 9.20 5.37 17.84
CA ILE A 109 8.88 3.98 17.54
C ILE A 109 10.15 3.13 17.70
N LEU A 110 11.28 3.54 17.11
CA LEU A 110 12.54 2.79 17.20
C LEU A 110 13.05 2.67 18.63
N LYS A 111 13.00 3.75 19.44
CA LYS A 111 13.34 3.69 20.88
C LYS A 111 12.53 2.62 21.61
N ARG A 112 11.21 2.56 21.34
CA ARG A 112 10.34 1.53 21.92
C ARG A 112 10.74 0.13 21.43
N VAL A 113 11.04 -0.05 20.14
CA VAL A 113 11.52 -1.34 19.60
C VAL A 113 12.81 -1.78 20.29
N VAL A 114 13.78 -0.89 20.41
CA VAL A 114 15.06 -1.18 21.11
C VAL A 114 14.82 -1.56 22.57
N SER A 115 13.98 -0.81 23.29
CA SER A 115 13.67 -1.11 24.70
C SER A 115 12.93 -2.41 24.92
N THR A 116 12.32 -2.96 23.87
CA THR A 116 11.53 -4.20 23.91
C THR A 116 12.40 -5.44 23.63
N VAL A 117 13.57 -5.27 23.03
CA VAL A 117 14.52 -6.37 22.82
C VAL A 117 14.95 -6.90 24.19
N GLY A 118 14.36 -8.03 24.60
CA GLY A 118 14.57 -8.65 25.93
C GLY A 118 13.47 -8.36 26.96
N ARG A 119 12.41 -7.59 26.65
CA ARG A 119 11.28 -7.31 27.55
C ARG A 119 9.95 -7.58 26.83
N GLN A 120 9.14 -8.47 27.39
CA GLN A 120 7.78 -8.71 26.90
C GLN A 120 6.84 -7.53 27.26
N GLY A 121 5.93 -7.18 26.38
CA GLY A 121 4.72 -6.42 26.76
C GLY A 121 4.56 -5.00 26.20
N LEU A 122 5.54 -4.39 25.53
CA LEU A 122 5.44 -3.01 25.02
C LEU A 122 4.77 -2.88 23.63
N PHE A 123 4.56 -3.99 22.94
CA PHE A 123 3.92 -4.01 21.63
C PHE A 123 2.74 -4.98 21.61
N GLU A 124 1.76 -4.61 20.82
CA GLU A 124 0.71 -5.47 20.32
C GLU A 124 1.09 -5.93 18.92
N VAL A 125 0.83 -7.19 18.61
CA VAL A 125 1.05 -7.73 17.26
C VAL A 125 -0.26 -7.61 16.49
N VAL A 126 -0.22 -6.85 15.39
CA VAL A 126 -1.32 -6.76 14.43
C VAL A 126 -0.96 -7.59 13.21
N ARG A 127 -1.79 -8.55 12.86
CA ARG A 127 -1.58 -9.43 11.71
C ARG A 127 -2.45 -8.98 10.54
N THR A 128 -1.89 -8.93 9.35
CA THR A 128 -2.65 -8.67 8.12
C THR A 128 -2.02 -9.39 6.94
N ASN A 129 -2.86 -9.85 6.02
CA ASN A 129 -2.38 -10.42 4.78
C ASN A 129 -1.74 -9.35 3.91
N THR A 130 -0.70 -9.71 3.19
CA THR A 130 -0.27 -8.96 2.03
C THR A 130 -1.16 -9.29 0.82
N LEU A 131 -1.08 -8.47 -0.20
CA LEU A 131 -1.59 -8.72 -1.53
C LEU A 131 -0.39 -9.04 -2.43
N LYS A 132 -0.36 -10.22 -3.04
CA LYS A 132 0.63 -10.56 -4.07
C LYS A 132 0.06 -10.13 -5.43
N VAL A 133 0.81 -9.31 -6.14
CA VAL A 133 0.51 -8.84 -7.50
C VAL A 133 1.67 -9.22 -8.40
N ASN A 134 1.49 -10.20 -9.27
CA ASN A 134 2.56 -10.85 -10.04
C ASN A 134 3.68 -11.34 -9.09
N ASP A 135 4.87 -10.76 -9.17
CA ASP A 135 6.05 -11.05 -8.35
C ASP A 135 6.25 -10.10 -7.16
N ARG A 136 5.29 -9.19 -6.90
CA ARG A 136 5.39 -8.12 -5.91
C ARG A 136 4.41 -8.30 -4.77
N TYR A 137 4.73 -7.70 -3.63
CA TYR A 137 3.89 -7.76 -2.43
C TYR A 137 3.55 -6.35 -1.95
N GLY A 138 2.27 -6.11 -1.69
CA GLY A 138 1.75 -4.85 -1.16
C GLY A 138 0.46 -5.07 -0.40
N PHE A 139 -0.38 -4.04 -0.31
CA PHE A 139 -1.67 -4.09 0.40
C PHE A 139 -2.82 -3.52 -0.43
N ILE A 140 -2.51 -2.66 -1.39
CA ILE A 140 -3.49 -1.94 -2.22
C ILE A 140 -3.05 -2.03 -3.68
N PHE A 141 -3.88 -2.64 -4.49
CA PHE A 141 -3.74 -2.68 -5.94
C PHE A 141 -4.83 -1.83 -6.59
N GLY A 142 -4.49 -1.13 -7.67
CA GLY A 142 -5.45 -0.36 -8.45
C GLY A 142 -5.17 -0.36 -9.94
N LEU A 143 -6.24 -0.39 -10.75
CA LEU A 143 -6.20 -0.31 -12.20
C LEU A 143 -7.32 0.62 -12.71
N GLY A 144 -7.09 1.35 -13.80
CA GLY A 144 -8.01 2.33 -14.34
C GLY A 144 -8.08 3.60 -13.48
N PHE A 145 -9.27 4.00 -13.04
CA PHE A 145 -9.47 5.24 -12.26
C PHE A 145 -8.53 5.41 -11.04
N PRO A 146 -8.25 4.40 -10.22
CA PRO A 146 -7.27 4.52 -9.13
C PRO A 146 -5.88 4.98 -9.58
N VAL A 147 -5.44 4.57 -10.78
CA VAL A 147 -4.16 4.98 -11.37
C VAL A 147 -4.22 6.44 -11.82
N SER A 148 -5.32 6.83 -12.49
CA SER A 148 -5.52 8.22 -12.94
C SER A 148 -5.53 9.18 -11.74
N LEU A 149 -6.22 8.82 -10.67
CA LEU A 149 -6.25 9.58 -9.42
C LEU A 149 -4.85 9.73 -8.79
N LEU A 150 -4.07 8.68 -8.80
CA LEU A 150 -2.71 8.68 -8.28
C LEU A 150 -1.76 9.54 -9.14
N LYS A 151 -1.90 9.47 -10.47
CA LYS A 151 -1.15 10.33 -11.40
C LYS A 151 -1.45 11.82 -11.17
N ALA A 152 -2.72 12.17 -10.96
CA ALA A 152 -3.13 13.52 -10.61
C ALA A 152 -2.53 13.97 -9.27
N TYR A 153 -2.59 13.11 -8.26
CA TYR A 153 -1.95 13.37 -6.97
C TYR A 153 -0.47 13.70 -7.12
N TYR A 154 0.29 12.94 -7.90
CA TYR A 154 1.72 13.18 -8.09
C TYR A 154 2.03 14.43 -8.92
N LYS A 155 1.20 14.77 -9.88
CA LYS A 155 1.38 15.97 -10.71
C LYS A 155 1.32 17.25 -9.86
N ASP A 156 0.57 17.25 -8.77
CA ASP A 156 0.33 18.41 -7.92
C ASP A 156 1.13 18.44 -6.59
N GLN A 157 2.05 17.50 -6.38
CA GLN A 157 2.88 17.42 -5.16
C GLN A 157 3.69 18.70 -4.84
N SER A 158 3.87 19.60 -5.81
CA SER A 158 4.56 20.88 -5.61
C SER A 158 3.82 21.85 -4.67
N ARG A 159 2.54 21.62 -4.38
CA ARG A 159 1.64 22.56 -3.70
C ARG A 159 1.31 22.25 -2.24
N GLY A 160 1.85 21.16 -1.68
CA GLY A 160 1.64 20.78 -0.29
C GLY A 160 0.37 19.96 -0.05
N ARG A 161 0.39 19.16 1.02
CA ARG A 161 -0.58 18.10 1.32
C ARG A 161 -2.05 18.55 1.40
N LEU A 162 -2.34 19.72 1.97
CA LEU A 162 -3.70 20.24 2.09
C LEU A 162 -4.28 20.68 0.75
N LYS A 163 -3.45 21.27 -0.12
CA LYS A 163 -3.88 21.66 -1.47
C LYS A 163 -4.14 20.44 -2.35
N THR A 164 -3.36 19.38 -2.19
CA THR A 164 -3.55 18.13 -2.93
C THR A 164 -4.89 17.46 -2.61
N ILE A 165 -5.32 17.49 -1.34
CA ILE A 165 -6.67 17.00 -0.96
C ILE A 165 -7.75 17.85 -1.64
N GLY A 166 -7.57 19.17 -1.70
CA GLY A 166 -8.48 20.07 -2.40
C GLY A 166 -8.63 19.73 -3.89
N VAL A 167 -7.52 19.49 -4.57
CA VAL A 167 -7.51 19.10 -6.00
C VAL A 167 -8.21 17.75 -6.22
N LEU A 168 -7.99 16.77 -5.35
CA LEU A 168 -8.69 15.49 -5.47
C LEU A 168 -10.20 15.63 -5.27
N LEU A 169 -10.63 16.46 -4.32
CA LEU A 169 -12.05 16.77 -4.13
C LEU A 169 -12.63 17.54 -5.34
N GLU A 170 -11.85 18.46 -5.91
CA GLU A 170 -12.22 19.18 -7.13
C GLU A 170 -12.37 18.23 -8.33
N ILE A 171 -11.47 17.27 -8.50
CA ILE A 171 -11.58 16.22 -9.53
C ILE A 171 -12.86 15.41 -9.30
N LEU A 172 -13.10 14.95 -8.08
CA LEU A 172 -14.31 14.17 -7.76
C LEU A 172 -15.59 14.98 -7.98
N PHE A 173 -15.57 16.27 -7.68
CA PHE A 173 -16.70 17.17 -7.90
C PHE A 173 -16.91 17.47 -9.39
N SER A 174 -15.82 17.64 -10.16
CA SER A 174 -15.89 17.83 -11.61
C SER A 174 -16.45 16.62 -12.34
N MET A 175 -16.25 15.42 -11.79
CA MET A 175 -16.86 14.18 -12.30
C MET A 175 -18.40 14.22 -12.19
N ILE A 176 -18.93 14.82 -11.12
CA ILE A 176 -20.39 14.98 -10.95
C ILE A 176 -20.93 16.02 -11.92
N GLN A 177 -20.19 17.09 -12.19
CA GLN A 177 -20.61 18.22 -13.02
C GLN A 177 -20.28 18.09 -14.51
N ARG A 178 -19.64 17.01 -14.95
CA ARG A 178 -19.13 16.84 -16.33
C ARG A 178 -18.18 17.95 -16.79
N GLY A 179 -17.38 18.47 -15.87
CA GLY A 179 -16.39 19.54 -16.16
C GLY A 179 -15.25 19.06 -17.06
N ALA A 180 -14.43 20.02 -17.58
CA ALA A 180 -13.34 19.76 -18.52
C ALA A 180 -12.29 18.74 -18.05
N ALA A 181 -12.05 18.62 -16.73
CA ALA A 181 -11.16 17.63 -16.13
C ALA A 181 -11.64 16.17 -16.28
N TYR A 182 -12.90 15.97 -16.65
CA TYR A 182 -13.53 14.67 -16.79
C TYR A 182 -12.81 13.74 -17.79
N ASN A 183 -12.52 14.25 -18.99
CA ASN A 183 -11.94 13.45 -20.08
C ASN A 183 -10.50 13.01 -19.81
N ASP A 184 -9.76 13.76 -19.00
CA ASP A 184 -8.35 13.47 -18.70
C ASP A 184 -8.14 12.38 -17.65
N PHE A 185 -9.16 12.11 -16.82
CA PHE A 185 -9.06 11.17 -15.70
C PHE A 185 -9.83 9.87 -15.89
N PHE A 186 -10.74 9.85 -16.85
CA PHE A 186 -11.67 8.75 -16.98
C PHE A 186 -11.48 7.96 -18.26
N HIS A 187 -10.58 7.00 -18.20
CA HIS A 187 -10.29 6.08 -19.31
C HIS A 187 -10.66 4.65 -18.91
N PRO A 188 -11.81 4.13 -19.38
CA PRO A 188 -12.13 2.72 -19.21
C PRO A 188 -11.07 1.83 -19.87
N PHE A 189 -10.73 0.72 -19.21
CA PHE A 189 -9.83 -0.28 -19.78
C PHE A 189 -10.63 -1.53 -20.22
N GLN A 190 -10.14 -2.19 -21.26
CA GLN A 190 -10.71 -3.42 -21.80
C GLN A 190 -9.93 -4.60 -21.24
N ALA A 191 -10.62 -5.56 -20.64
CA ALA A 191 -9.99 -6.75 -20.06
C ALA A 191 -10.98 -7.92 -19.93
N ASP A 192 -10.45 -9.13 -19.97
CA ASP A 192 -11.10 -10.29 -19.40
C ASP A 192 -10.62 -10.45 -17.95
N ILE A 193 -11.55 -10.51 -17.02
CA ILE A 193 -11.27 -10.58 -15.58
C ILE A 193 -11.88 -11.83 -14.99
N TRP A 194 -11.07 -12.60 -14.28
CA TRP A 194 -11.49 -13.76 -13.50
C TRP A 194 -11.28 -13.50 -12.02
N VAL A 195 -12.28 -13.80 -11.21
CA VAL A 195 -12.20 -13.73 -9.74
C VAL A 195 -12.68 -15.07 -9.19
N GLU A 196 -11.85 -15.75 -8.41
CA GLU A 196 -12.10 -17.12 -7.93
C GLU A 196 -12.33 -18.15 -9.08
N GLY A 197 -11.79 -17.89 -10.26
CA GLY A 197 -11.98 -18.73 -11.44
C GLY A 197 -13.23 -18.44 -12.27
N GLU A 198 -14.13 -17.58 -11.77
CA GLU A 198 -15.30 -17.12 -12.51
C GLU A 198 -14.96 -15.88 -13.33
N ARG A 199 -15.31 -15.89 -14.61
CA ARG A 199 -15.15 -14.73 -15.48
C ARG A 199 -16.21 -13.69 -15.15
N LEU A 200 -15.81 -12.45 -14.91
CA LEU A 200 -16.70 -11.34 -14.66
C LEU A 200 -17.48 -10.97 -15.95
N PRO A 201 -18.74 -10.51 -15.83
CA PRO A 201 -19.52 -10.04 -16.97
C PRO A 201 -18.93 -8.75 -17.54
N GLY A 202 -19.03 -8.60 -18.87
CA GLY A 202 -18.52 -7.43 -19.58
C GLY A 202 -17.05 -7.54 -19.95
N ARG A 203 -16.54 -6.49 -20.58
CA ARG A 203 -15.13 -6.34 -21.02
C ARG A 203 -14.60 -4.93 -20.78
N SER A 204 -15.46 -3.96 -20.55
CA SER A 204 -15.07 -2.57 -20.31
C SER A 204 -15.28 -2.22 -18.85
N TYR A 205 -14.21 -1.80 -18.17
CA TYR A 205 -14.23 -1.47 -16.76
C TYR A 205 -13.58 -0.11 -16.51
N THR A 206 -14.08 0.61 -15.54
CA THR A 206 -13.58 1.93 -15.16
C THR A 206 -12.63 1.88 -13.99
N ALA A 207 -12.82 0.91 -13.09
CA ALA A 207 -11.94 0.71 -11.96
C ALA A 207 -11.89 -0.76 -11.53
N PHE A 208 -10.70 -1.20 -11.16
CA PHE A 208 -10.48 -2.38 -10.36
C PHE A 208 -9.61 -2.00 -9.15
N LEU A 209 -10.03 -2.41 -7.97
CA LEU A 209 -9.32 -2.19 -6.72
C LEU A 209 -9.26 -3.51 -5.95
N GLY A 210 -8.05 -3.94 -5.60
CA GLY A 210 -7.79 -5.07 -4.71
C GLY A 210 -7.12 -4.58 -3.44
N ALA A 211 -7.64 -4.93 -2.26
CA ALA A 211 -7.00 -4.49 -1.02
C ALA A 211 -7.15 -5.47 0.14
N THR A 212 -6.14 -5.53 0.99
CA THR A 212 -6.13 -6.24 2.27
C THR A 212 -6.29 -5.29 3.46
N VAL A 213 -6.35 -3.97 3.21
CA VAL A 213 -6.56 -2.91 4.20
C VAL A 213 -7.81 -2.08 3.86
N LYS A 214 -8.43 -1.47 4.88
CA LYS A 214 -9.71 -0.76 4.71
C LYS A 214 -9.57 0.63 4.09
N GLU A 215 -8.44 1.29 4.29
CA GLU A 215 -8.17 2.63 3.78
C GLU A 215 -7.13 2.57 2.66
N VAL A 216 -7.43 3.20 1.54
CA VAL A 216 -6.56 3.21 0.35
C VAL A 216 -5.78 4.52 0.18
N GLY A 217 -5.83 5.39 1.15
CA GLY A 217 -5.16 6.68 1.20
C GLY A 217 -6.12 7.84 1.43
N LEU A 218 -5.60 8.97 1.96
CA LEU A 218 -6.32 10.23 2.19
C LEU A 218 -7.64 10.12 2.98
N GLY A 219 -7.81 9.05 3.76
CA GLY A 219 -9.05 8.80 4.50
C GLY A 219 -10.13 8.03 3.72
N PHE A 220 -9.90 7.72 2.44
CA PHE A 220 -10.84 6.94 1.64
C PHE A 220 -10.87 5.47 2.08
N LYS A 221 -12.05 4.95 2.40
CA LYS A 221 -12.27 3.59 2.91
C LYS A 221 -13.25 2.78 2.03
N PRO A 222 -12.98 2.59 0.75
CA PRO A 222 -13.85 1.82 -0.13
C PRO A 222 -13.85 0.33 0.20
N THR A 223 -12.75 -0.16 0.78
CA THR A 223 -12.50 -1.58 1.03
C THR A 223 -12.81 -1.96 2.48
N ARG A 224 -14.04 -1.71 2.92
CA ARG A 224 -14.50 -1.92 4.32
C ARG A 224 -14.44 -3.38 4.77
N ARG A 225 -14.57 -4.33 3.84
CA ARG A 225 -14.52 -5.78 4.09
C ARG A 225 -13.10 -6.34 4.01
N ALA A 226 -12.10 -5.53 3.65
CA ALA A 226 -10.71 -5.92 3.70
C ALA A 226 -10.33 -6.35 5.12
N ALA A 227 -9.50 -7.37 5.25
CA ALA A 227 -9.10 -8.02 6.49
C ALA A 227 -10.26 -8.72 7.27
N ALA A 228 -11.45 -8.89 6.67
CA ALA A 228 -12.54 -9.63 7.31
C ALA A 228 -12.27 -11.16 7.37
N ARG A 229 -11.42 -11.67 6.48
CA ARG A 229 -11.04 -13.08 6.40
C ARG A 229 -9.56 -13.22 6.04
N GLU A 230 -8.83 -14.04 6.80
CA GLU A 230 -7.45 -14.37 6.50
C GLU A 230 -7.35 -15.17 5.19
N GLY A 231 -6.30 -14.91 4.38
CA GLY A 231 -6.14 -15.52 3.07
C GLY A 231 -7.01 -14.92 1.96
N TYR A 232 -7.68 -13.79 2.23
CA TYR A 232 -8.52 -13.09 1.26
C TYR A 232 -8.17 -11.60 1.17
N PHE A 233 -8.45 -11.01 0.01
CA PHE A 233 -8.47 -9.57 -0.20
C PHE A 233 -9.86 -9.15 -0.64
N GLN A 234 -10.24 -7.89 -0.45
CA GLN A 234 -11.46 -7.35 -1.03
C GLN A 234 -11.20 -6.95 -2.47
N CYS A 235 -12.00 -7.48 -3.38
CA CYS A 235 -12.02 -7.17 -4.80
C CYS A 235 -13.21 -6.26 -5.09
N LEU A 236 -12.94 -5.06 -5.58
CA LEU A 236 -13.93 -4.12 -6.11
C LEU A 236 -13.67 -3.96 -7.61
N CYS A 237 -14.66 -4.23 -8.43
CA CYS A 237 -14.60 -4.02 -9.87
C CYS A 237 -15.88 -3.35 -10.36
N THR A 238 -15.77 -2.36 -11.26
CA THR A 238 -16.93 -1.61 -11.72
C THR A 238 -16.72 -1.02 -13.11
N ASP A 239 -17.82 -0.83 -13.82
CA ASP A 239 -17.91 -0.05 -15.05
C ASP A 239 -18.75 1.24 -14.86
N MET A 240 -18.90 1.70 -13.62
CA MET A 240 -19.68 2.90 -13.30
C MET A 240 -19.25 4.10 -14.13
N SER A 241 -20.24 4.93 -14.47
CA SER A 241 -19.97 6.25 -15.04
C SER A 241 -19.25 7.16 -14.03
N PRO A 242 -18.54 8.18 -14.49
CA PRO A 242 -17.83 9.11 -13.62
C PRO A 242 -18.73 9.79 -12.61
N GLU A 243 -19.94 10.18 -12.99
CA GLU A 243 -20.90 10.83 -12.09
C GLU A 243 -21.24 9.91 -10.92
N ARG A 244 -21.51 8.64 -11.20
CA ARG A 244 -21.76 7.63 -10.14
C ARG A 244 -20.52 7.38 -9.29
N MET A 245 -19.32 7.38 -9.88
CA MET A 245 -18.08 7.27 -9.13
C MET A 245 -17.84 8.47 -8.22
N GLY A 246 -18.10 9.69 -8.68
CA GLY A 246 -18.02 10.91 -7.88
C GLY A 246 -18.97 10.87 -6.68
N LEU A 247 -20.23 10.48 -6.88
CA LEU A 247 -21.21 10.30 -5.80
C LEU A 247 -20.77 9.21 -4.82
N ASN A 248 -20.25 8.10 -5.32
CA ASN A 248 -19.73 7.03 -4.47
C ASN A 248 -18.49 7.46 -3.67
N ALA A 249 -17.64 8.33 -4.22
CA ALA A 249 -16.50 8.87 -3.49
C ALA A 249 -16.96 9.68 -2.25
N LEU A 250 -18.01 10.48 -2.38
CA LEU A 250 -18.62 11.18 -1.22
C LEU A 250 -19.18 10.18 -0.21
N ARG A 251 -19.88 9.14 -0.66
CA ARG A 251 -20.38 8.07 0.22
C ARG A 251 -19.26 7.39 1.00
N VAL A 252 -18.15 7.06 0.32
CA VAL A 252 -16.97 6.43 0.93
C VAL A 252 -16.32 7.35 1.98
N LEU A 253 -16.23 8.66 1.72
CA LEU A 253 -15.74 9.64 2.69
C LEU A 253 -16.61 9.71 3.94
N LEU A 254 -17.92 9.56 3.76
CA LEU A 254 -18.91 9.51 4.87
C LEU A 254 -18.98 8.13 5.53
N GLY A 255 -18.13 7.17 5.12
CA GLY A 255 -18.11 5.82 5.68
C GLY A 255 -19.30 4.96 5.25
N MET A 256 -20.02 5.34 4.19
CA MET A 256 -21.13 4.57 3.60
C MET A 256 -20.61 3.51 2.62
N GLU A 257 -21.43 2.52 2.31
CA GLU A 257 -21.13 1.50 1.31
C GLU A 257 -21.23 2.05 -0.11
N LEU A 258 -20.41 1.50 -1.01
CA LEU A 258 -20.52 1.74 -2.44
C LEU A 258 -21.85 1.18 -2.97
N THR A 259 -22.41 1.85 -3.95
CA THR A 259 -23.67 1.41 -4.63
C THR A 259 -23.51 1.52 -6.13
N GLY A 260 -24.06 0.55 -6.88
CA GLY A 260 -24.06 0.56 -8.34
C GLY A 260 -24.54 -0.78 -8.91
N GLU A 261 -25.18 -0.74 -10.07
CA GLU A 261 -25.78 -1.93 -10.70
C GLU A 261 -24.72 -2.96 -11.16
N ARG A 262 -23.52 -2.49 -11.50
CA ARG A 262 -22.42 -3.34 -11.96
C ARG A 262 -21.20 -3.21 -11.05
N LEU A 263 -21.48 -3.04 -9.77
CA LEU A 263 -20.41 -3.08 -8.76
C LEU A 263 -20.26 -4.52 -8.28
N ILE A 264 -19.07 -5.06 -8.50
CA ILE A 264 -18.63 -6.32 -7.92
C ILE A 264 -17.85 -5.97 -6.67
N ASP A 265 -18.34 -6.35 -5.50
CA ASP A 265 -17.73 -6.18 -4.19
C ASP A 265 -17.75 -7.52 -3.47
N ARG A 266 -16.61 -8.23 -3.50
CA ARG A 266 -16.50 -9.53 -2.85
C ARG A 266 -15.10 -9.78 -2.29
N LEU A 267 -15.00 -10.69 -1.34
CA LEU A 267 -13.73 -11.24 -0.89
C LEU A 267 -13.25 -12.28 -1.91
N ALA A 268 -11.97 -12.23 -2.24
CA ALA A 268 -11.34 -13.15 -3.16
C ALA A 268 -9.97 -13.59 -2.65
N SER A 269 -9.57 -14.82 -2.93
CA SER A 269 -8.23 -15.33 -2.69
C SER A 269 -7.32 -15.14 -3.91
N ARG A 270 -7.93 -15.10 -5.12
CA ARG A 270 -7.22 -14.93 -6.39
C ARG A 270 -8.05 -14.18 -7.43
N SER A 271 -7.38 -13.46 -8.31
CA SER A 271 -7.94 -12.83 -9.50
C SER A 271 -6.92 -12.78 -10.62
N VAL A 272 -7.36 -12.88 -11.86
CA VAL A 272 -6.53 -12.72 -13.05
C VAL A 272 -7.19 -11.67 -13.95
N ILE A 273 -6.39 -10.74 -14.46
CA ILE A 273 -6.82 -9.67 -15.36
C ILE A 273 -5.97 -9.79 -16.63
N ALA A 274 -6.59 -10.13 -17.74
CA ALA A 274 -5.96 -10.12 -19.06
C ALA A 274 -6.40 -8.86 -19.81
N LEU A 275 -5.49 -7.93 -20.00
CA LEU A 275 -5.75 -6.63 -20.62
C LEU A 275 -5.68 -6.74 -22.14
N GLU A 276 -6.64 -6.16 -22.84
CA GLU A 276 -6.64 -6.10 -24.31
C GLU A 276 -5.52 -5.18 -24.84
N ARG A 277 -5.23 -4.11 -24.10
CA ARG A 277 -4.13 -3.18 -24.37
C ARG A 277 -3.30 -2.97 -23.12
N PRO A 278 -1.97 -2.81 -23.26
CA PRO A 278 -1.11 -2.50 -22.13
C PRO A 278 -1.64 -1.30 -21.33
N SER A 279 -1.76 -1.45 -20.02
CA SER A 279 -2.24 -0.41 -19.12
C SER A 279 -1.33 -0.28 -17.90
N ASP A 280 -1.34 0.91 -17.30
CA ASP A 280 -0.61 1.16 -16.07
C ASP A 280 -1.42 0.63 -14.88
N MET A 281 -0.74 0.01 -13.92
CA MET A 281 -1.30 -0.38 -12.63
C MET A 281 -0.60 0.32 -11.48
N GLN A 282 -1.20 0.32 -10.30
CA GLN A 282 -0.54 0.81 -9.08
C GLN A 282 -0.54 -0.25 -7.97
N ILE A 283 0.51 -0.26 -7.14
CA ILE A 283 0.61 -1.03 -5.89
C ILE A 283 1.12 -0.07 -4.81
N ASP A 284 0.35 0.10 -3.73
CA ASP A 284 0.69 0.95 -2.57
C ASP A 284 1.16 2.38 -2.93
N GLY A 285 0.62 2.93 -4.03
CA GLY A 285 0.98 4.26 -4.51
C GLY A 285 2.14 4.28 -5.51
N GLU A 286 2.73 3.17 -5.91
CA GLU A 286 3.72 3.10 -6.98
C GLU A 286 3.08 2.66 -8.30
N ILE A 287 3.46 3.33 -9.40
CA ILE A 287 2.91 3.07 -10.74
C ILE A 287 3.84 2.15 -11.53
N PHE A 288 3.29 1.06 -12.02
CA PHE A 288 3.94 0.09 -12.90
C PHE A 288 3.33 0.18 -14.29
N LYS A 289 4.15 0.53 -15.29
CA LYS A 289 3.70 0.81 -16.65
C LYS A 289 3.53 -0.44 -17.51
N ASN A 290 2.68 -0.33 -18.53
CA ASN A 290 2.58 -1.25 -19.66
C ASN A 290 2.33 -2.71 -19.27
N GLN A 291 1.43 -2.96 -18.32
CA GLN A 291 1.03 -4.31 -17.94
C GLN A 291 0.03 -4.87 -18.96
N THR A 292 0.16 -6.15 -19.30
CA THR A 292 -0.75 -6.88 -20.19
C THR A 292 -1.53 -7.97 -19.46
N GLU A 293 -0.91 -8.59 -18.46
CA GLU A 293 -1.53 -9.57 -17.58
C GLU A 293 -1.19 -9.27 -16.13
N ILE A 294 -2.18 -9.36 -15.27
CA ILE A 294 -2.03 -9.09 -13.84
C ILE A 294 -2.68 -10.24 -13.06
N ARG A 295 -1.89 -10.85 -12.19
CA ARG A 295 -2.33 -11.93 -11.31
C ARG A 295 -2.32 -11.41 -9.88
N LEU A 296 -3.47 -11.42 -9.24
CA LEU A 296 -3.61 -11.08 -7.82
C LEU A 296 -3.88 -12.35 -7.01
N SER A 297 -3.26 -12.43 -5.86
CA SER A 297 -3.60 -13.42 -4.84
C SER A 297 -3.39 -12.86 -3.45
N ALA A 298 -4.09 -13.42 -2.47
CA ALA A 298 -3.73 -13.20 -1.08
C ALA A 298 -2.30 -13.70 -0.87
N GLY A 299 -1.44 -12.83 -0.33
CA GLY A 299 -0.07 -13.16 0.03
C GLY A 299 0.03 -13.58 1.50
N PRO A 300 1.25 -13.84 2.00
CA PRO A 300 1.46 -14.24 3.38
C PRO A 300 0.99 -13.18 4.38
N THR A 301 0.58 -13.67 5.55
CA THR A 301 0.22 -12.84 6.68
C THR A 301 1.47 -12.33 7.39
N ILE A 302 1.58 -11.01 7.51
CA ILE A 302 2.69 -10.34 8.19
C ILE A 302 2.27 -9.90 9.59
N SER A 303 3.17 -10.10 10.54
CA SER A 303 3.04 -9.62 11.92
C SER A 303 3.66 -8.23 12.06
N PHE A 304 2.85 -7.21 12.35
CA PHE A 304 3.31 -5.85 12.56
C PHE A 304 3.33 -5.51 14.05
N MET A 305 4.41 -4.85 14.48
CA MET A 305 4.54 -4.34 15.85
C MET A 305 3.82 -3.00 15.99
N ARG A 306 2.73 -2.97 16.75
CA ARG A 306 2.03 -1.74 17.11
C ARG A 306 2.41 -1.34 18.53
N PRO A 307 3.01 -0.14 18.75
CA PRO A 307 3.27 0.35 20.10
C PRO A 307 1.96 0.41 20.91
N LYS A 308 1.94 -0.14 22.12
CA LYS A 308 0.82 0.10 23.05
C LYS A 308 0.77 1.57 23.40
N ALA A 309 -0.45 2.11 23.56
CA ALA A 309 -0.70 3.50 23.91
C ALA A 309 -0.08 3.89 25.25
#